data_11af5a76b667da7271be37ea4dda064a
#
_entry.id   11af5a76b667da7271be37ea4dda064a
#
_cell.length_a   1.000
_cell.length_b   1.000
_cell.length_c   1.000
_cell.angle_alpha   90.00
_cell.angle_beta   90.00
_cell.angle_gamma   90.00
#
_symmetry.space_group_name_H-M   'P 1'
#
loop_
_entity.id
_entity.type
_entity.pdbx_description
1 polymer ?
#
loop_
_entity_poly.entity_id
_entity_poly.type
_entity_poly.pdbx_seq_one_letter_code
_entity_poly.pdbx_strand_id
1 'polypeptide(L)'
;MPIPLPRPATLPTRIRKRDGQDVAFDAAKIRSAIERAGRASGEFSAPEAQRLTAQVIKVLSHRDDQGRPPEVEAIQDLVEQTLIAADHFATARAYIRYREQHRKLRTDRRTLVDAAASIDEYLDRSDWRVAANANQGWSLGGLILNTSGKMIANYWLSHVYPPEIGAAHRNGDLHIHDLDMLSGYCAGWSLRTLLQEGFNGVPGKVESSPPRHLTSAIGQIVNFL
;
A
#
# COMPACT_ATOMS: atom_id res chain seq x y z
N MET A 1 15.57 -20.65 -39.50
CA MET A 1 15.16 -21.04 -38.12
C MET A 1 13.72 -21.50 -38.20
N PRO A 2 13.34 -22.69 -37.74
CA PRO A 2 11.92 -23.09 -37.69
C PRO A 2 11.18 -22.22 -36.67
N ILE A 3 10.04 -21.67 -37.09
CA ILE A 3 9.12 -20.93 -36.22
C ILE A 3 8.56 -21.96 -35.22
N PRO A 4 8.73 -21.75 -33.91
CA PRO A 4 8.18 -22.67 -32.91
C PRO A 4 6.66 -22.74 -33.06
N LEU A 5 6.12 -23.95 -33.17
CA LEU A 5 4.69 -24.19 -33.18
C LEU A 5 4.05 -23.62 -31.90
N PRO A 6 2.89 -22.96 -32.00
CA PRO A 6 2.19 -22.46 -30.84
C PRO A 6 1.88 -23.63 -29.89
N ARG A 7 2.24 -23.50 -28.62
CA ARG A 7 1.91 -24.49 -27.59
C ARG A 7 0.39 -24.63 -27.47
N PRO A 8 -0.13 -25.84 -27.20
CA PRO A 8 -1.54 -26.02 -26.94
C PRO A 8 -1.97 -25.16 -25.77
N ALA A 9 -3.08 -24.45 -25.93
CA ALA A 9 -3.69 -23.61 -24.90
C ALA A 9 -4.08 -24.49 -23.69
N THR A 10 -3.39 -24.32 -22.58
CA THR A 10 -3.65 -25.08 -21.33
C THR A 10 -4.09 -24.13 -20.23
N LEU A 11 -5.20 -24.47 -19.59
CA LEU A 11 -5.65 -23.74 -18.39
C LEU A 11 -4.67 -23.96 -17.24
N PRO A 12 -4.39 -22.91 -16.45
CA PRO A 12 -3.60 -23.06 -15.24
C PRO A 12 -4.34 -23.99 -14.26
N THR A 13 -3.63 -24.94 -13.69
CA THR A 13 -4.17 -25.83 -12.64
C THR A 13 -4.12 -25.18 -11.28
N ARG A 14 -3.24 -24.22 -11.10
CA ARG A 14 -3.01 -23.49 -9.84
C ARG A 14 -2.92 -22.00 -10.07
N ILE A 15 -3.20 -21.23 -9.02
CA ILE A 15 -3.00 -19.78 -8.96
C ILE A 15 -2.22 -19.42 -7.71
N ARG A 16 -1.42 -18.36 -7.78
CA ARG A 16 -0.71 -17.81 -6.64
C ARG A 16 -1.54 -16.73 -5.97
N LYS A 17 -1.83 -16.95 -4.69
CA LYS A 17 -2.46 -15.93 -3.84
C LYS A 17 -1.46 -14.86 -3.42
N ARG A 18 -1.99 -13.74 -2.86
CA ARG A 18 -1.23 -12.61 -2.34
C ARG A 18 -0.30 -12.94 -1.18
N ASP A 19 -0.60 -14.01 -0.43
CA ASP A 19 0.23 -14.54 0.66
C ASP A 19 1.33 -15.50 0.18
N GLY A 20 1.50 -15.62 -1.14
CA GLY A 20 2.47 -16.51 -1.78
C GLY A 20 2.02 -17.97 -1.89
N GLN A 21 0.85 -18.34 -1.33
CA GLN A 21 0.35 -19.72 -1.42
C GLN A 21 -0.20 -20.04 -2.81
N ASP A 22 0.18 -21.20 -3.33
CA ASP A 22 -0.38 -21.73 -4.56
C ASP A 22 -1.61 -22.61 -4.24
N VAL A 23 -2.77 -22.24 -4.81
CA VAL A 23 -4.05 -22.96 -4.62
C VAL A 23 -4.60 -23.42 -5.97
N ALA A 24 -5.54 -24.36 -5.95
CA ALA A 24 -6.22 -24.81 -7.17
C ALA A 24 -6.94 -23.66 -7.87
N PHE A 25 -6.83 -23.63 -9.21
CA PHE A 25 -7.58 -22.69 -10.04
C PHE A 25 -9.05 -23.03 -10.03
N ASP A 26 -9.91 -22.03 -9.88
CA ASP A 26 -11.36 -22.18 -9.86
C ASP A 26 -12.03 -21.08 -10.69
N ALA A 27 -12.46 -21.44 -11.89
CA ALA A 27 -13.15 -20.54 -12.82
C ALA A 27 -14.50 -20.02 -12.27
N ALA A 28 -15.14 -20.75 -11.36
CA ALA A 28 -16.40 -20.32 -10.77
C ALA A 28 -16.24 -19.04 -9.92
N LYS A 29 -15.07 -18.83 -9.35
CA LYS A 29 -14.76 -17.58 -8.59
C LYS A 29 -14.72 -16.37 -9.52
N ILE A 30 -14.15 -16.51 -10.72
CA ILE A 30 -14.13 -15.44 -11.73
C ILE A 30 -15.57 -15.12 -12.15
N ARG A 31 -16.37 -16.13 -12.50
CA ARG A 31 -17.77 -15.97 -12.87
C ARG A 31 -18.57 -15.26 -11.78
N SER A 32 -18.47 -15.73 -10.54
CA SER A 32 -19.18 -15.13 -9.41
C SER A 32 -18.79 -13.67 -9.18
N ALA A 33 -17.52 -13.31 -9.38
CA ALA A 33 -17.05 -11.93 -9.23
C ALA A 33 -17.62 -11.02 -10.34
N ILE A 34 -17.58 -11.46 -11.60
CA ILE A 34 -18.14 -10.74 -12.75
C ILE A 34 -19.67 -10.59 -12.59
N GLU A 35 -20.37 -11.66 -12.24
CA GLU A 35 -21.82 -11.64 -12.05
C GLU A 35 -22.27 -10.68 -10.95
N ARG A 36 -21.57 -10.67 -9.81
CA ARG A 36 -21.86 -9.70 -8.72
C ARG A 36 -21.64 -8.26 -9.17
N ALA A 37 -20.57 -8.00 -9.92
CA ALA A 37 -20.29 -6.67 -10.43
C ALA A 37 -21.34 -6.22 -11.46
N GLY A 38 -21.76 -7.12 -12.38
CA GLY A 38 -22.80 -6.86 -13.37
C GLY A 38 -24.17 -6.58 -12.74
N ARG A 39 -24.54 -7.33 -11.69
CA ARG A 39 -25.75 -7.05 -10.91
C ARG A 39 -25.68 -5.73 -10.16
N ALA A 40 -24.53 -5.41 -9.57
CA ALA A 40 -24.35 -4.16 -8.83
C ALA A 40 -24.40 -2.91 -9.73
N SER A 41 -23.97 -3.03 -10.98
CA SER A 41 -24.07 -1.96 -11.98
C SER A 41 -25.41 -1.92 -12.73
N GLY A 42 -26.16 -3.04 -12.73
CA GLY A 42 -27.39 -3.21 -13.49
C GLY A 42 -27.18 -3.43 -15.00
N GLU A 43 -25.93 -3.61 -15.47
CA GLU A 43 -25.66 -3.73 -16.91
C GLU A 43 -25.99 -5.10 -17.48
N PHE A 44 -25.79 -6.19 -16.71
CA PHE A 44 -26.04 -7.55 -17.20
C PHE A 44 -26.30 -8.56 -16.08
N SER A 45 -26.74 -9.73 -16.49
CA SER A 45 -27.07 -10.89 -15.64
C SER A 45 -26.14 -12.09 -15.88
N ALA A 46 -26.46 -13.24 -15.29
CA ALA A 46 -25.66 -14.46 -15.32
C ALA A 46 -25.21 -14.95 -16.71
N PRO A 47 -26.03 -14.92 -17.79
CA PRO A 47 -25.59 -15.38 -19.11
C PRO A 47 -24.40 -14.58 -19.66
N GLU A 48 -24.44 -13.26 -19.52
CA GLU A 48 -23.34 -12.40 -19.97
C GLU A 48 -22.10 -12.58 -19.08
N ALA A 49 -22.26 -12.73 -17.77
CA ALA A 49 -21.16 -13.05 -16.87
C ALA A 49 -20.48 -14.38 -17.26
N GLN A 50 -21.24 -15.36 -17.71
CA GLN A 50 -20.68 -16.62 -18.21
C GLN A 50 -19.89 -16.42 -19.50
N ARG A 51 -20.39 -15.63 -20.46
CA ARG A 51 -19.72 -15.29 -21.71
C ARG A 51 -18.39 -14.57 -21.45
N LEU A 52 -18.40 -13.55 -20.60
CA LEU A 52 -17.21 -12.79 -20.22
C LEU A 52 -16.18 -13.66 -19.47
N THR A 53 -16.65 -14.55 -18.60
CA THR A 53 -15.77 -15.53 -17.94
C THR A 53 -15.08 -16.43 -18.95
N ALA A 54 -15.79 -16.92 -19.96
CA ALA A 54 -15.20 -17.73 -21.02
C ALA A 54 -14.12 -16.97 -21.81
N GLN A 55 -14.30 -15.67 -22.04
CA GLN A 55 -13.27 -14.81 -22.65
C GLN A 55 -12.04 -14.68 -21.76
N VAL A 56 -12.21 -14.40 -20.47
CA VAL A 56 -11.08 -14.36 -19.50
C VAL A 56 -10.31 -15.67 -19.51
N ILE A 57 -11.02 -16.80 -19.45
CA ILE A 57 -10.42 -18.14 -19.47
C ILE A 57 -9.66 -18.38 -20.77
N LYS A 58 -10.22 -17.98 -21.90
CA LYS A 58 -9.57 -18.11 -23.22
C LYS A 58 -8.25 -17.32 -23.26
N VAL A 59 -8.24 -16.08 -22.81
CA VAL A 59 -7.00 -15.27 -22.76
C VAL A 59 -6.00 -15.88 -21.79
N LEU A 60 -6.45 -16.33 -20.63
CA LEU A 60 -5.60 -16.94 -19.62
C LEU A 60 -4.94 -18.23 -20.13
N SER A 61 -5.65 -19.05 -20.94
CA SER A 61 -5.12 -20.29 -21.50
C SER A 61 -4.04 -20.08 -22.58
N HIS A 62 -3.98 -18.88 -23.18
CA HIS A 62 -2.98 -18.52 -24.20
C HIS A 62 -1.80 -17.74 -23.60
N ARG A 63 -1.84 -17.41 -22.31
CA ARG A 63 -0.76 -16.70 -21.64
C ARG A 63 0.39 -17.66 -21.37
N ASP A 64 1.57 -17.30 -21.80
CA ASP A 64 2.79 -18.06 -21.49
C ASP A 64 3.41 -17.55 -20.18
N ASP A 65 2.97 -18.12 -19.07
CA ASP A 65 3.51 -17.78 -17.74
C ASP A 65 4.77 -18.61 -17.41
N GLN A 66 5.43 -19.19 -18.43
CA GLN A 66 6.67 -19.98 -18.27
C GLN A 66 6.55 -21.10 -17.23
N GLY A 67 5.35 -21.70 -17.12
CA GLY A 67 5.06 -22.76 -16.15
C GLY A 67 4.84 -22.28 -14.71
N ARG A 68 4.80 -20.98 -14.45
CA ARG A 68 4.48 -20.43 -13.13
C ARG A 68 2.97 -20.26 -12.98
N PRO A 69 2.42 -20.51 -11.78
CA PRO A 69 1.01 -20.20 -11.52
C PRO A 69 0.76 -18.69 -11.68
N PRO A 70 -0.29 -18.28 -12.42
CA PRO A 70 -0.64 -16.86 -12.53
C PRO A 70 -1.04 -16.30 -11.15
N GLU A 71 -0.70 -15.05 -10.92
CA GLU A 71 -1.08 -14.34 -9.71
C GLU A 71 -2.56 -13.93 -9.76
N VAL A 72 -3.21 -13.92 -8.60
CA VAL A 72 -4.61 -13.46 -8.46
C VAL A 72 -4.79 -12.05 -9.02
N GLU A 73 -3.82 -11.17 -8.80
CA GLU A 73 -3.88 -9.78 -9.32
C GLU A 73 -3.91 -9.76 -10.85
N ALA A 74 -3.05 -10.54 -11.51
CA ALA A 74 -3.01 -10.61 -12.96
C ALA A 74 -4.33 -11.13 -13.56
N ILE A 75 -5.00 -12.07 -12.87
CA ILE A 75 -6.32 -12.54 -13.28
C ILE A 75 -7.37 -11.43 -13.10
N GLN A 76 -7.31 -10.67 -12.01
CA GLN A 76 -8.22 -9.55 -11.78
C GLN A 76 -8.05 -8.42 -12.79
N ASP A 77 -6.82 -8.12 -13.17
CA ASP A 77 -6.52 -7.14 -14.24
C ASP A 77 -7.09 -7.59 -15.57
N LEU A 78 -6.99 -8.91 -15.88
CA LEU A 78 -7.57 -9.47 -17.08
C LEU A 78 -9.11 -9.39 -17.09
N VAL A 79 -9.75 -9.57 -15.93
CA VAL A 79 -11.20 -9.36 -15.79
C VAL A 79 -11.57 -7.91 -16.08
N GLU A 80 -10.84 -6.94 -15.54
CA GLU A 80 -11.07 -5.51 -15.82
C GLU A 80 -10.94 -5.19 -17.32
N GLN A 81 -9.86 -5.65 -17.93
CA GLN A 81 -9.63 -5.47 -19.36
C GLN A 81 -10.75 -6.10 -20.20
N THR A 82 -11.23 -7.29 -19.82
CA THR A 82 -12.33 -7.98 -20.53
C THR A 82 -13.64 -7.22 -20.41
N LEU A 83 -13.95 -6.66 -19.23
CA LEU A 83 -15.14 -5.83 -19.02
C LEU A 83 -15.10 -4.55 -19.86
N ILE A 84 -13.95 -3.88 -19.91
CA ILE A 84 -13.73 -2.66 -20.70
C ILE A 84 -13.83 -3.00 -22.20
N ALA A 85 -13.20 -4.08 -22.66
CA ALA A 85 -13.22 -4.50 -24.06
C ALA A 85 -14.61 -4.96 -24.54
N ALA A 86 -15.50 -5.30 -23.62
CA ALA A 86 -16.90 -5.64 -23.89
C ALA A 86 -17.86 -4.46 -23.69
N ASP A 87 -17.35 -3.23 -23.55
CA ASP A 87 -18.08 -1.98 -23.34
C ASP A 87 -18.93 -1.92 -22.06
N HIS A 88 -18.64 -2.80 -21.08
CA HIS A 88 -19.29 -2.79 -19.77
C HIS A 88 -18.61 -1.84 -18.78
N PHE A 89 -18.63 -0.56 -19.09
CA PHE A 89 -17.87 0.45 -18.33
C PHE A 89 -18.39 0.68 -16.91
N ALA A 90 -19.70 0.61 -16.68
CA ALA A 90 -20.26 0.77 -15.34
C ALA A 90 -19.89 -0.43 -14.45
N THR A 91 -19.93 -1.64 -15.01
CA THR A 91 -19.47 -2.86 -14.33
C THR A 91 -17.98 -2.85 -14.07
N ALA A 92 -17.16 -2.45 -15.04
CA ALA A 92 -15.70 -2.31 -14.82
C ALA A 92 -15.40 -1.35 -13.67
N ARG A 93 -16.07 -0.19 -13.64
CA ARG A 93 -15.93 0.79 -12.54
C ARG A 93 -16.37 0.22 -11.19
N ALA A 94 -17.46 -0.53 -11.15
CA ALA A 94 -17.95 -1.17 -9.93
C ALA A 94 -16.96 -2.23 -9.44
N TYR A 95 -16.40 -3.02 -10.36
CA TYR A 95 -15.43 -4.05 -10.08
C TYR A 95 -14.12 -3.47 -9.52
N ILE A 96 -13.58 -2.41 -10.14
CA ILE A 96 -12.36 -1.71 -9.69
C ILE A 96 -12.56 -1.13 -8.28
N ARG A 97 -13.70 -0.45 -8.04
CA ARG A 97 -14.01 0.09 -6.71
C ARG A 97 -14.13 -1.01 -5.65
N TYR A 98 -14.75 -2.13 -5.99
CA TYR A 98 -14.84 -3.27 -5.09
C TYR A 98 -13.45 -3.85 -4.76
N ARG A 99 -12.57 -4.02 -5.75
CA ARG A 99 -11.17 -4.45 -5.53
C ARG A 99 -10.45 -3.52 -4.56
N GLU A 100 -10.54 -2.22 -4.82
CA GLU A 100 -9.86 -1.20 -4.01
C GLU A 100 -10.39 -1.18 -2.56
N GLN A 101 -11.70 -1.22 -2.39
CA GLN A 101 -12.32 -1.30 -1.07
C GLN A 101 -11.87 -2.54 -0.29
N HIS A 102 -11.86 -3.70 -0.95
CA HIS A 102 -11.39 -4.94 -0.32
C HIS A 102 -9.88 -4.95 -0.06
N ARG A 103 -9.09 -4.28 -0.89
CA ARG A 103 -7.67 -4.07 -0.64
C ARG A 103 -7.47 -3.25 0.65
N LYS A 104 -8.21 -2.16 0.78
CA LYS A 104 -8.21 -1.28 1.96
C LYS A 104 -8.60 -2.05 3.23
N LEU A 105 -9.73 -2.75 3.19
CA LEU A 105 -10.21 -3.56 4.33
C LEU A 105 -9.20 -4.64 4.76
N ARG A 106 -8.47 -5.25 3.83
CA ARG A 106 -7.41 -6.22 4.17
C ARG A 106 -6.20 -5.55 4.82
N THR A 107 -5.82 -4.37 4.36
CA THR A 107 -4.75 -3.58 4.96
C THR A 107 -5.11 -3.17 6.38
N ASP A 108 -6.33 -2.67 6.58
CA ASP A 108 -6.83 -2.27 7.91
C ASP A 108 -6.90 -3.47 8.86
N ARG A 109 -7.36 -4.62 8.38
CA ARG A 109 -7.38 -5.87 9.17
C ARG A 109 -5.98 -6.36 9.52
N ARG A 110 -5.01 -6.24 8.63
CA ARG A 110 -3.60 -6.52 8.90
C ARG A 110 -3.07 -5.62 10.02
N THR A 111 -3.37 -4.33 9.95
CA THR A 111 -2.97 -3.36 10.98
C THR A 111 -3.47 -3.76 12.37
N LEU A 112 -4.72 -4.19 12.48
CA LEU A 112 -5.30 -4.66 13.75
C LEU A 112 -4.63 -5.96 14.27
N VAL A 113 -4.34 -6.90 13.39
CA VAL A 113 -3.63 -8.13 13.76
C VAL A 113 -2.21 -7.83 14.21
N ASP A 114 -1.53 -6.92 13.52
CA ASP A 114 -0.17 -6.49 13.86
C ASP A 114 -0.14 -5.75 15.21
N ALA A 115 -1.18 -5.00 15.57
CA ALA A 115 -1.31 -4.35 16.87
C ALA A 115 -1.44 -5.38 18.01
N ALA A 116 -2.28 -6.39 17.84
CA ALA A 116 -2.43 -7.46 18.85
C ALA A 116 -1.10 -8.23 19.04
N ALA A 117 -0.47 -8.64 17.94
CA ALA A 117 0.84 -9.30 17.99
C ALA A 117 1.91 -8.42 18.69
N SER A 118 1.86 -7.10 18.47
CA SER A 118 2.79 -6.15 19.11
C SER A 118 2.57 -6.03 20.62
N ILE A 119 1.34 -6.13 21.08
CA ILE A 119 1.01 -6.14 22.51
C ILE A 119 1.52 -7.44 23.15
N ASP A 120 1.21 -8.59 22.53
CA ASP A 120 1.63 -9.89 23.00
C ASP A 120 3.17 -9.98 23.06
N GLU A 121 3.87 -9.56 22.01
CA GLU A 121 5.34 -9.51 21.96
C GLU A 121 5.92 -8.61 23.06
N TYR A 122 5.31 -7.46 23.37
CA TYR A 122 5.74 -6.60 24.46
C TYR A 122 5.51 -7.26 25.82
N LEU A 123 4.38 -7.94 26.02
CA LEU A 123 4.06 -8.61 27.27
C LEU A 123 4.95 -9.83 27.53
N ASP A 124 5.30 -10.57 26.48
CA ASP A 124 6.20 -11.73 26.57
C ASP A 124 7.67 -11.35 26.86
N ARG A 125 8.01 -10.07 26.83
CA ARG A 125 9.37 -9.55 27.05
C ARG A 125 10.43 -10.20 26.16
N SER A 126 10.04 -10.78 25.04
CA SER A 126 10.93 -11.50 24.13
C SER A 126 11.62 -10.58 23.11
N ASP A 127 11.08 -9.41 22.88
CA ASP A 127 11.64 -8.47 21.90
C ASP A 127 12.82 -7.69 22.50
N TRP A 128 14.05 -8.03 22.07
CA TRP A 128 15.27 -7.35 22.46
C TRP A 128 15.28 -5.86 22.07
N ARG A 129 14.52 -5.45 21.04
CA ARG A 129 14.42 -4.05 20.61
C ARG A 129 13.74 -3.17 21.64
N VAL A 130 12.81 -3.71 22.39
CA VAL A 130 12.17 -3.04 23.52
C VAL A 130 13.16 -2.83 24.66
N ALA A 131 14.02 -3.82 24.89
CA ALA A 131 15.07 -3.73 25.92
C ALA A 131 16.25 -2.83 25.51
N ALA A 132 16.52 -2.70 24.21
CA ALA A 132 17.60 -1.85 23.68
C ALA A 132 17.28 -0.36 23.79
N ASN A 133 16.03 0.03 23.90
CA ASN A 133 15.59 1.41 24.15
C ASN A 133 15.66 1.67 25.68
N ALA A 134 16.84 1.98 26.18
CA ALA A 134 17.17 2.07 27.59
C ALA A 134 16.32 3.07 28.42
N ASN A 135 15.60 3.96 27.76
CA ASN A 135 14.70 4.93 28.41
C ASN A 135 13.27 4.43 28.58
N GLN A 136 12.93 3.26 28.07
CA GLN A 136 11.60 2.66 28.17
C GLN A 136 11.71 1.32 28.93
N GLY A 137 11.61 1.39 30.25
CA GLY A 137 11.45 0.19 31.07
C GLY A 137 10.09 -0.49 30.82
N TRP A 138 9.99 -1.75 31.21
CA TRP A 138 8.73 -2.50 31.20
C TRP A 138 7.70 -1.82 32.14
N SER A 139 6.83 -1.01 31.53
CA SER A 139 5.84 -0.22 32.23
C SER A 139 4.59 -0.05 31.38
N LEU A 140 3.48 0.32 32.00
CA LEU A 140 2.25 0.65 31.27
C LEU A 140 2.50 1.76 30.24
N GLY A 141 3.26 2.79 30.61
CA GLY A 141 3.65 3.86 29.68
C GLY A 141 4.46 3.34 28.50
N GLY A 142 5.43 2.46 28.73
CA GLY A 142 6.20 1.80 27.69
C GLY A 142 5.35 0.94 26.74
N LEU A 143 4.37 0.20 27.28
CA LEU A 143 3.42 -0.58 26.48
C LEU A 143 2.59 0.34 25.56
N ILE A 144 2.05 1.43 26.12
CA ILE A 144 1.23 2.39 25.37
C ILE A 144 2.06 3.01 24.24
N LEU A 145 3.26 3.50 24.54
CA LEU A 145 4.14 4.14 23.56
C LEU A 145 4.57 3.16 22.47
N ASN A 146 4.96 1.93 22.82
CA ASN A 146 5.33 0.90 21.84
C ASN A 146 4.17 0.55 20.92
N THR A 147 2.99 0.29 21.49
CA THR A 147 1.81 -0.10 20.70
C THR A 147 1.34 1.05 19.81
N SER A 148 1.22 2.27 20.36
CA SER A 148 0.82 3.43 19.59
C SER A 148 1.83 3.76 18.50
N GLY A 149 3.12 3.69 18.78
CA GLY A 149 4.19 3.93 17.82
C GLY A 149 4.15 2.95 16.63
N LYS A 150 4.00 1.65 16.90
CA LYS A 150 3.85 0.63 15.85
C LYS A 150 2.61 0.85 14.99
N MET A 151 1.49 1.24 15.57
CA MET A 151 0.26 1.55 14.84
C MET A 151 0.44 2.78 13.94
N ILE A 152 1.04 3.84 14.45
CA ILE A 152 1.32 5.07 13.72
C ILE A 152 2.30 4.79 12.57
N ALA A 153 3.39 4.07 12.83
CA ALA A 153 4.35 3.67 11.80
C ALA A 153 3.70 2.88 10.66
N ASN A 154 2.82 1.94 11.00
CA ASN A 154 2.10 1.17 10.00
C ASN A 154 1.12 2.04 9.19
N TYR A 155 0.48 3.01 9.82
CA TYR A 155 -0.37 3.99 9.13
C TYR A 155 0.45 4.80 8.10
N TRP A 156 1.60 5.34 8.47
CA TRP A 156 2.50 6.05 7.57
C TRP A 156 2.90 5.20 6.37
N LEU A 157 3.40 3.99 6.63
CA LEU A 157 3.92 3.09 5.60
C LEU A 157 2.85 2.49 4.69
N SER A 158 1.58 2.50 5.12
CA SER A 158 0.48 1.86 4.37
C SER A 158 -0.46 2.85 3.70
N HIS A 159 -0.56 4.08 4.21
CA HIS A 159 -1.56 5.05 3.78
C HIS A 159 -1.01 6.40 3.36
N VAL A 160 0.16 6.78 3.84
CA VAL A 160 0.75 8.11 3.58
C VAL A 160 1.87 8.02 2.54
N TYR A 161 2.83 7.12 2.75
CA TYR A 161 3.91 6.92 1.79
C TYR A 161 3.43 6.10 0.57
N PRO A 162 4.03 6.32 -0.62
CA PRO A 162 3.85 5.44 -1.76
C PRO A 162 4.13 3.97 -1.39
N PRO A 163 3.38 3.00 -1.97
CA PRO A 163 3.50 1.58 -1.62
C PRO A 163 4.93 1.03 -1.74
N GLU A 164 5.69 1.49 -2.74
CA GLU A 164 7.08 1.10 -2.96
C GLU A 164 8.01 1.54 -1.83
N ILE A 165 7.79 2.73 -1.27
CA ILE A 165 8.56 3.26 -0.14
C ILE A 165 8.23 2.46 1.13
N GLY A 166 6.94 2.22 1.37
CA GLY A 166 6.49 1.40 2.48
C GLY A 166 7.03 -0.04 2.41
N ALA A 167 7.09 -0.61 1.21
CA ALA A 167 7.67 -1.93 0.98
C ALA A 167 9.18 -1.93 1.23
N ALA A 168 9.92 -0.96 0.68
CA ALA A 168 11.35 -0.83 0.85
C ALA A 168 11.76 -0.70 2.33
N HIS A 169 11.01 0.08 3.12
CA HIS A 169 11.23 0.16 4.57
C HIS A 169 11.02 -1.19 5.26
N ARG A 170 9.92 -1.90 4.95
CA ARG A 170 9.61 -3.19 5.57
C ARG A 170 10.59 -4.30 5.18
N ASN A 171 11.17 -4.22 3.97
CA ASN A 171 12.19 -5.16 3.48
C ASN A 171 13.59 -4.84 4.00
N GLY A 172 13.80 -3.67 4.60
CA GLY A 172 15.12 -3.22 5.07
C GLY A 172 15.99 -2.57 3.98
N ASP A 173 15.44 -2.27 2.79
CA ASP A 173 16.15 -1.60 1.71
C ASP A 173 16.44 -0.13 2.02
N LEU A 174 15.59 0.49 2.84
CA LEU A 174 15.77 1.83 3.40
C LEU A 174 15.21 1.90 4.82
N HIS A 175 15.66 2.89 5.59
CA HIS A 175 15.15 3.17 6.93
C HIS A 175 14.55 4.58 6.99
N ILE A 176 13.27 4.66 7.40
CA ILE A 176 12.60 5.91 7.76
C ILE A 176 12.50 5.91 9.27
N HIS A 177 13.14 6.88 9.93
CA HIS A 177 13.11 6.99 11.38
C HIS A 177 11.86 7.77 11.85
N ASP A 178 11.54 7.69 13.15
CA ASP A 178 10.49 8.46 13.83
C ASP A 178 9.08 8.30 13.22
N LEU A 179 8.81 7.11 12.67
CA LEU A 179 7.49 6.77 12.13
C LEU A 179 6.40 6.64 13.20
N ASP A 180 6.78 6.62 14.48
CA ASP A 180 5.87 6.60 15.64
C ASP A 180 5.20 7.94 15.91
N MET A 181 5.59 9.00 15.19
CA MET A 181 5.02 10.33 15.29
C MET A 181 4.07 10.64 14.14
N LEU A 182 2.92 11.28 14.43
CA LEU A 182 1.96 11.76 13.42
C LEU A 182 2.31 13.14 12.86
N SER A 183 3.45 13.71 13.24
CA SER A 183 3.93 14.99 12.73
C SER A 183 5.41 14.93 12.43
N GLY A 184 5.83 15.66 11.41
CA GLY A 184 7.26 15.92 11.21
C GLY A 184 7.76 16.84 12.33
N TYR A 185 8.72 16.37 13.12
CA TYR A 185 9.34 17.17 14.16
C TYR A 185 10.74 17.66 13.75
N CYS A 186 11.31 17.06 12.71
CA CYS A 186 12.52 17.54 12.06
C CYS A 186 12.16 18.27 10.78
N ALA A 187 12.68 19.47 10.61
CA ALA A 187 12.55 20.24 9.40
C ALA A 187 13.92 20.65 8.86
N GLY A 188 14.07 20.57 7.54
CA GLY A 188 15.24 21.12 6.87
C GLY A 188 14.92 22.53 6.37
N TRP A 189 15.80 23.46 6.65
CA TRP A 189 15.63 24.86 6.24
C TRP A 189 16.65 25.23 5.20
N SER A 190 16.20 25.95 4.16
CA SER A 190 17.10 26.50 3.16
C SER A 190 17.73 27.78 3.68
N LEU A 191 19.02 27.73 4.04
CA LEU A 191 19.78 28.93 4.39
C LEU A 191 19.76 29.98 3.26
N ARG A 192 19.75 29.51 2.01
CA ARG A 192 19.66 30.40 0.84
C ARG A 192 18.36 31.19 0.83
N THR A 193 17.24 30.52 1.06
CA THR A 193 15.93 31.16 1.15
C THR A 193 15.89 32.17 2.29
N LEU A 194 16.41 31.82 3.46
CA LEU A 194 16.48 32.72 4.59
C LEU A 194 17.29 34.01 4.27
N LEU A 195 18.43 33.86 3.62
CA LEU A 195 19.28 35.00 3.25
C LEU A 195 18.67 35.88 2.16
N GLN A 196 17.88 35.33 1.25
CA GLN A 196 17.28 36.04 0.14
C GLN A 196 15.92 36.65 0.46
N GLU A 197 15.10 35.98 1.23
CA GLU A 197 13.70 36.31 1.47
C GLU A 197 13.41 36.71 2.92
N GLY A 198 14.29 36.35 3.85
CA GLY A 198 14.03 36.49 5.27
C GLY A 198 13.04 35.45 5.80
N PHE A 199 12.39 35.75 6.92
CA PHE A 199 11.29 34.94 7.43
C PHE A 199 9.97 35.47 6.86
N ASN A 200 9.40 34.71 5.97
CA ASN A 200 8.00 34.88 5.56
C ASN A 200 7.14 33.97 6.43
N GLY A 201 6.71 34.53 7.55
CA GLY A 201 6.01 33.75 8.58
C GLY A 201 4.58 33.40 8.20
N VAL A 202 3.98 32.55 9.03
CA VAL A 202 2.53 32.37 9.06
C VAL A 202 1.87 33.72 9.34
N PRO A 203 0.81 34.11 8.60
CA PRO A 203 0.14 35.39 8.84
C PRO A 203 -0.14 35.64 10.32
N GLY A 204 0.32 36.79 10.85
CA GLY A 204 0.18 37.16 12.26
C GLY A 204 1.29 36.71 13.19
N LYS A 205 2.36 36.09 12.70
CA LYS A 205 3.60 35.81 13.45
C LYS A 205 4.73 36.68 12.96
N VAL A 206 5.86 36.65 13.70
CA VAL A 206 7.02 37.51 13.46
C VAL A 206 7.55 37.34 12.05
N GLU A 207 7.46 38.37 11.25
CA GLU A 207 8.09 38.49 9.94
C GLU A 207 9.42 39.20 10.07
N SER A 208 10.40 38.78 9.29
CA SER A 208 11.74 39.40 9.30
C SER A 208 12.26 39.56 7.87
N SER A 209 12.65 40.77 7.52
CA SER A 209 13.30 41.08 6.25
C SER A 209 14.62 40.29 6.06
N PRO A 210 15.11 40.14 4.81
CA PRO A 210 16.41 39.54 4.54
C PRO A 210 17.51 40.16 5.41
N PRO A 211 18.35 39.31 6.03
CA PRO A 211 19.42 39.83 6.90
C PRO A 211 20.51 40.54 6.09
N ARG A 212 20.92 41.69 6.51
CA ARG A 212 21.99 42.47 5.85
C ARG A 212 23.39 42.21 6.42
N HIS A 213 23.47 41.59 7.59
CA HIS A 213 24.71 41.30 8.31
C HIS A 213 24.71 39.86 8.85
N LEU A 214 25.89 39.27 9.01
CA LEU A 214 26.04 37.92 9.51
C LEU A 214 25.38 37.75 10.89
N THR A 215 25.57 38.74 11.78
CA THR A 215 24.95 38.73 13.11
C THR A 215 23.44 38.70 13.07
N SER A 216 22.82 39.41 12.13
CA SER A 216 21.38 39.38 11.92
C SER A 216 20.92 38.02 11.36
N ALA A 217 21.68 37.44 10.43
CA ALA A 217 21.39 36.11 9.90
C ALA A 217 21.46 35.03 11.00
N ILE A 218 22.51 35.05 11.81
CA ILE A 218 22.66 34.12 12.95
C ILE A 218 21.52 34.33 13.95
N GLY A 219 21.21 35.60 14.30
CA GLY A 219 20.08 35.90 15.18
C GLY A 219 18.74 35.39 14.68
N GLN A 220 18.47 35.49 13.35
CA GLN A 220 17.29 34.92 12.76
C GLN A 220 17.26 33.38 12.84
N ILE A 221 18.39 32.72 12.58
CA ILE A 221 18.49 31.26 12.67
C ILE A 221 18.22 30.79 14.12
N VAL A 222 18.88 31.42 15.11
CA VAL A 222 18.72 31.06 16.52
C VAL A 222 17.30 31.31 17.04
N ASN A 223 16.65 32.39 16.60
CA ASN A 223 15.28 32.69 17.05
C ASN A 223 14.24 31.83 16.35
N PHE A 224 14.60 31.12 15.27
CA PHE A 224 13.72 30.25 14.55
C PHE A 224 13.78 28.81 15.09
N LEU A 225 14.94 28.35 15.53
CA LEU A 225 15.14 27.04 16.15
C LEU A 225 14.66 27.04 17.62
#